data_6cd54faade8e50ef482bbc065a36bba2
#
_entry.id   6cd54faade8e50ef482bbc065a36bba2
#
_cell.length_a   1.000
_cell.length_b   1.000
_cell.length_c   1.000
_cell.angle_alpha   90.00
_cell.angle_beta   90.00
_cell.angle_gamma   90.00
#
_symmetry.space_group_name_H-M   'P 1'
#
loop_
_entity.id
_entity.type
_entity.pdbx_description
1 polymer ?
#
loop_
_entity_poly.entity_id
_entity_poly.type
_entity_poly.pdbx_seq_one_letter_code
_entity_poly.pdbx_strand_id
1 'polypeptide(L)'
;LKRIAFTVSFLLLVSSAFAQQPYIETFEVRLHNLDLVVTDKDGKPVSGLTKDDFVVLENGTPQEVTNFSVVDESGGRASRPPGDRAERPIEADETSALPRRFVFFLDELALHPSSRGKLLKNALTLMKSSMRAGDTAAVVRPYGEKNVLVDFTSDQKAIEKALKGALEESNTRVNTQMAGELRWLELQLADSTTIQEKNFAVRIYADIARRRVEQRLGQIRAMVASLAASEGKKVLVLVTASLAAHPGREAFNLADLKMTSNPEVDFSVPDKLPQYPDMTPQIADVARVAAANGVTIYALQPDVPLELANPGGASTRPNLTPLQIDPARNTVRPLPPQHSLSDNFFGLILDNTQITLESLAEKTGGKWYRGDGGVDDAFRQIGNDLRSYYSIAYRATGNDDTPRRVEVKVKGREGLQVRTRTEVMDKSTSREMSDLVVASLVYPRGVNELGITAKAGTLTKNRGRFNVPVETLIPMDKLTFLPAADGKYHAAFSVHYGAIGERADFSATQERRQAITITADELKTLAGKQFHYTSDLIVATGRVRIGVGVLDLTSRLSGFHNLEVLAK
;
A
#
# COMPACT_ATOMS: atom_id res chain seq x y z
N LEU A 1 -52.75 54.69 36.40
CA LEU A 1 -52.12 53.87 37.42
C LEU A 1 -51.84 52.49 36.84
N LYS A 2 -50.75 52.35 36.14
CA LYS A 2 -50.29 51.06 35.60
C LYS A 2 -49.08 50.60 36.42
N ARG A 3 -49.20 49.47 37.06
CA ARG A 3 -48.10 48.78 37.73
C ARG A 3 -47.25 48.04 36.66
N ILE A 4 -46.01 48.42 36.59
CA ILE A 4 -44.98 47.70 35.77
C ILE A 4 -44.31 46.67 36.68
N ALA A 5 -44.49 45.38 36.38
CA ALA A 5 -43.78 44.28 37.02
C ALA A 5 -42.47 44.09 36.31
N PHE A 6 -41.35 44.22 37.05
CA PHE A 6 -39.98 43.92 36.58
C PHE A 6 -39.72 42.47 36.82
N THR A 7 -39.62 41.70 35.75
CA THR A 7 -39.16 40.29 35.80
C THR A 7 -37.66 40.29 35.60
N VAL A 8 -36.91 39.99 36.65
CA VAL A 8 -35.45 39.77 36.59
C VAL A 8 -35.19 38.35 36.07
N SER A 9 -34.71 38.23 34.83
CA SER A 9 -34.27 36.98 34.25
C SER A 9 -32.86 36.70 34.72
N PHE A 10 -32.70 35.70 35.58
CA PHE A 10 -31.40 35.22 36.06
C PHE A 10 -30.79 34.32 35.00
N LEU A 11 -29.87 34.85 34.20
CA LEU A 11 -29.09 34.10 33.22
C LEU A 11 -28.00 33.32 33.94
N LEU A 12 -28.19 32.02 34.12
CA LEU A 12 -27.15 31.09 34.59
C LEU A 12 -26.14 30.89 33.45
N LEU A 13 -25.04 31.60 33.51
CA LEU A 13 -23.83 31.32 32.75
C LEU A 13 -23.20 30.03 33.29
N VAL A 14 -23.46 28.90 32.64
CA VAL A 14 -22.69 27.67 32.83
C VAL A 14 -21.34 27.88 32.15
N SER A 15 -20.35 28.31 32.91
CA SER A 15 -18.96 28.30 32.53
C SER A 15 -18.52 26.82 32.44
N SER A 16 -18.50 26.26 31.24
CA SER A 16 -17.79 25.00 31.00
C SER A 16 -16.30 25.28 31.22
N ALA A 17 -15.83 25.01 32.44
CA ALA A 17 -14.41 24.89 32.71
C ALA A 17 -13.88 23.71 31.86
N PHE A 18 -13.24 24.01 30.76
CA PHE A 18 -12.35 23.08 30.11
C PHE A 18 -11.22 22.81 31.12
N ALA A 19 -11.32 21.71 31.84
CA ALA A 19 -10.20 21.20 32.61
C ALA A 19 -9.06 20.95 31.62
N GLN A 20 -8.02 21.79 31.69
CA GLN A 20 -6.75 21.50 31.02
C GLN A 20 -6.25 20.16 31.58
N GLN A 21 -6.36 19.12 30.80
CA GLN A 21 -5.73 17.84 31.12
C GLN A 21 -4.24 18.08 31.27
N PRO A 22 -3.57 17.49 32.26
CA PRO A 22 -2.13 17.55 32.36
C PRO A 22 -1.56 16.85 31.13
N TYR A 23 -1.02 17.63 30.20
CA TYR A 23 -0.32 17.15 29.04
C TYR A 23 1.04 16.69 29.51
N ILE A 24 1.23 15.38 29.66
CA ILE A 24 2.55 14.79 29.86
C ILE A 24 3.22 14.78 28.50
N GLU A 25 4.05 15.76 28.26
CA GLU A 25 4.90 15.83 27.07
C GLU A 25 6.01 14.76 27.21
N THR A 26 5.76 13.60 26.67
CA THR A 26 6.80 12.58 26.53
C THR A 26 7.64 12.97 25.31
N PHE A 27 8.88 13.39 25.56
CA PHE A 27 9.85 13.64 24.48
C PHE A 27 10.31 12.28 23.91
N GLU A 28 9.64 11.82 22.89
CA GLU A 28 10.07 10.64 22.14
C GLU A 28 11.07 11.11 21.07
N VAL A 29 12.34 10.71 21.22
CA VAL A 29 13.34 10.95 20.17
C VAL A 29 13.11 9.91 19.07
N ARG A 30 12.52 10.32 17.98
CA ARG A 30 12.32 9.47 16.80
C ARG A 30 13.52 9.60 15.87
N LEU A 31 13.91 8.49 15.27
CA LEU A 31 14.99 8.41 14.30
C LEU A 31 14.44 7.99 12.93
N HIS A 32 14.85 8.70 11.91
CA HIS A 32 14.66 8.25 10.53
C HIS A 32 15.81 7.34 10.12
N ASN A 33 15.54 6.05 9.97
CA ASN A 33 16.48 5.08 9.43
C ASN A 33 16.38 5.04 7.91
N LEU A 34 17.47 5.27 7.21
CA LEU A 34 17.59 5.18 5.75
C LEU A 34 18.51 4.03 5.38
N ASP A 35 17.98 3.06 4.67
CA ASP A 35 18.81 2.04 4.02
C ASP A 35 19.26 2.57 2.65
N LEU A 36 20.57 2.55 2.42
CA LEU A 36 21.21 3.10 1.24
C LEU A 36 21.88 1.99 0.45
N VAL A 37 21.48 1.78 -0.78
CA VAL A 37 22.22 0.96 -1.72
C VAL A 37 23.07 1.88 -2.56
N VAL A 38 24.40 1.74 -2.46
CA VAL A 38 25.36 2.54 -3.23
C VAL A 38 25.99 1.67 -4.30
N THR A 39 25.88 2.10 -5.55
CA THR A 39 26.45 1.39 -6.69
C THR A 39 27.32 2.32 -7.54
N ASP A 40 28.26 1.72 -8.27
CA ASP A 40 28.97 2.39 -9.35
C ASP A 40 28.08 2.52 -10.61
N LYS A 41 28.65 3.08 -11.69
CA LYS A 41 27.95 3.24 -12.98
C LYS A 41 27.59 1.90 -13.65
N ASP A 42 28.26 0.81 -13.28
CA ASP A 42 28.01 -0.52 -13.80
C ASP A 42 26.99 -1.28 -12.93
N GLY A 43 26.45 -0.63 -11.88
CA GLY A 43 25.48 -1.19 -10.94
C GLY A 43 26.08 -2.13 -9.90
N LYS A 44 27.40 -2.16 -9.75
CA LYS A 44 28.08 -2.98 -8.73
C LYS A 44 28.02 -2.28 -7.38
N PRO A 45 27.75 -3.02 -6.28
CA PRO A 45 27.76 -2.46 -4.94
C PRO A 45 29.14 -1.88 -4.60
N VAL A 46 29.14 -0.70 -3.98
CA VAL A 46 30.34 -0.02 -3.50
C VAL A 46 30.45 -0.20 -2.00
N SER A 47 31.52 -0.83 -1.52
CA SER A 47 31.84 -1.03 -0.11
C SER A 47 32.91 -0.07 0.40
N GLY A 48 33.12 -0.02 1.71
CA GLY A 48 34.18 0.76 2.35
C GLY A 48 33.88 2.26 2.50
N LEU A 49 32.63 2.69 2.34
CA LEU A 49 32.21 4.05 2.69
C LEU A 49 32.02 4.15 4.21
N THR A 50 32.33 5.33 4.74
CA THR A 50 32.22 5.68 6.17
C THR A 50 31.06 6.66 6.39
N LYS A 51 30.71 6.94 7.64
CA LYS A 51 29.72 7.95 8.02
C LYS A 51 29.99 9.30 7.36
N ASP A 52 31.28 9.72 7.31
CA ASP A 52 31.70 11.03 6.84
C ASP A 52 31.62 11.20 5.32
N ASP A 53 31.52 10.09 4.59
CA ASP A 53 31.32 10.11 3.13
C ASP A 53 29.90 10.53 2.73
N PHE A 54 28.92 10.51 3.65
CA PHE A 54 27.53 10.77 3.34
C PHE A 54 27.09 12.19 3.72
N VAL A 55 26.23 12.76 2.89
CA VAL A 55 25.45 13.98 3.20
C VAL A 55 23.98 13.63 3.08
N VAL A 56 23.26 13.78 4.19
CA VAL A 56 21.79 13.63 4.23
C VAL A 56 21.16 15.01 4.18
N LEU A 57 20.24 15.23 3.27
CA LEU A 57 19.48 16.48 3.13
C LEU A 57 17.99 16.16 3.35
N GLU A 58 17.34 16.87 4.27
CA GLU A 58 15.89 16.87 4.44
C GLU A 58 15.33 18.21 3.99
N ASN A 59 14.47 18.21 2.97
CA ASN A 59 13.98 19.43 2.31
C ASN A 59 15.11 20.40 1.92
N GLY A 60 16.27 19.85 1.52
CA GLY A 60 17.46 20.62 1.16
C GLY A 60 18.33 21.06 2.35
N THR A 61 17.91 20.83 3.59
CA THR A 61 18.67 21.17 4.81
C THR A 61 19.51 19.99 5.25
N PRO A 62 20.83 20.15 5.47
CA PRO A 62 21.71 19.10 5.95
C PRO A 62 21.27 18.59 7.33
N GLN A 63 21.26 17.25 7.48
CA GLN A 63 20.95 16.57 8.73
C GLN A 63 22.20 15.88 9.29
N GLU A 64 22.33 15.90 10.62
CA GLU A 64 23.39 15.19 11.30
C GLU A 64 23.06 13.69 11.37
N VAL A 65 23.97 12.86 10.85
CA VAL A 65 23.86 11.40 10.96
C VAL A 65 24.19 11.00 12.40
N THR A 66 23.23 10.45 13.12
CA THR A 66 23.39 9.98 14.51
C THR A 66 23.92 8.56 14.57
N ASN A 67 23.43 7.67 13.71
CA ASN A 67 23.83 6.27 13.66
C ASN A 67 24.25 5.88 12.25
N PHE A 68 25.24 4.99 12.18
CA PHE A 68 25.75 4.46 10.92
C PHE A 68 26.14 2.99 11.10
N SER A 69 25.67 2.14 10.20
CA SER A 69 26.08 0.75 10.14
C SER A 69 26.25 0.29 8.70
N VAL A 70 27.13 -0.69 8.50
CA VAL A 70 27.40 -1.32 7.21
C VAL A 70 26.95 -2.76 7.28
N VAL A 71 26.11 -3.15 6.34
CA VAL A 71 25.78 -4.56 6.11
C VAL A 71 26.50 -4.99 4.84
N ASP A 72 27.52 -5.84 4.98
CA ASP A 72 28.25 -6.41 3.87
C ASP A 72 28.48 -7.90 4.11
N GLU A 73 27.71 -8.73 3.43
CA GLU A 73 27.81 -10.19 3.47
C GLU A 73 28.62 -10.77 2.31
N SER A 74 29.11 -9.94 1.41
CA SER A 74 29.89 -10.39 0.26
C SER A 74 31.26 -10.95 0.66
N GLY A 75 31.75 -10.63 1.86
CA GLY A 75 33.06 -11.01 2.38
C GLY A 75 33.09 -11.87 3.66
N GLY A 76 31.97 -12.43 4.12
CA GLY A 76 31.97 -13.42 5.20
C GLY A 76 32.36 -12.93 6.61
N ARG A 77 32.59 -11.65 6.82
CA ARG A 77 32.77 -10.98 8.12
C ARG A 77 32.47 -9.50 7.98
N ALA A 78 31.62 -8.97 8.85
CA ALA A 78 31.46 -7.54 9.00
C ALA A 78 32.81 -6.92 9.38
N SER A 79 33.47 -6.25 8.43
CA SER A 79 34.73 -5.53 8.69
C SER A 79 34.40 -4.21 9.37
N ARG A 80 34.74 -4.16 10.65
CA ARG A 80 34.78 -2.93 11.42
C ARG A 80 35.95 -2.06 10.91
N PRO A 81 35.78 -0.75 10.63
CA PRO A 81 36.90 0.10 10.28
C PRO A 81 37.94 0.09 11.41
N PRO A 82 39.24 0.00 11.12
CA PRO A 82 40.26 0.15 12.15
C PRO A 82 40.42 1.62 12.53
N GLY A 83 39.99 2.02 13.73
CA GLY A 83 40.33 3.36 14.19
C GLY A 83 39.59 3.98 15.35
N ASP A 84 38.63 3.35 16.00
CA ASP A 84 37.98 4.00 17.15
C ASP A 84 38.09 3.15 18.42
N ARG A 85 39.18 3.42 19.16
CA ARG A 85 39.35 3.03 20.56
C ARG A 85 39.22 4.29 21.40
N ALA A 86 38.01 4.73 21.65
CA ALA A 86 37.75 5.60 22.79
C ALA A 86 36.28 5.49 23.23
N GLU A 87 36.13 5.14 24.49
CA GLU A 87 34.97 5.26 25.35
C GLU A 87 33.78 4.32 25.11
N ARG A 88 33.72 3.33 25.99
CA ARG A 88 32.52 2.51 26.22
C ARG A 88 31.36 3.39 26.65
N PRO A 89 30.21 3.24 26.05
CA PRO A 89 29.12 2.67 26.79
C PRO A 89 28.36 1.58 25.99
N ILE A 90 27.91 0.60 26.72
CA ILE A 90 27.02 -0.50 26.31
C ILE A 90 27.69 -1.46 25.32
N GLU A 91 28.10 -2.60 25.85
CA GLU A 91 28.34 -3.83 25.11
C GLU A 91 27.15 -4.09 24.20
N ALA A 92 27.19 -3.56 22.98
CA ALA A 92 26.43 -4.10 21.89
C ALA A 92 27.13 -5.40 21.53
N ASP A 93 26.70 -6.46 22.22
CA ASP A 93 26.87 -7.83 21.79
C ASP A 93 26.60 -7.89 20.29
N GLU A 94 27.44 -8.62 19.56
CA GLU A 94 27.48 -8.81 18.12
C GLU A 94 26.16 -8.44 17.43
N THR A 95 26.14 -7.36 16.68
CA THR A 95 24.96 -6.83 16.01
C THR A 95 24.35 -7.90 15.13
N SER A 96 23.50 -8.72 15.70
CA SER A 96 22.51 -9.51 15.00
C SER A 96 21.70 -8.49 14.21
N ALA A 97 21.96 -8.34 12.93
CA ALA A 97 21.21 -7.44 12.07
C ALA A 97 19.72 -7.75 12.28
N LEU A 98 18.92 -6.72 12.59
CA LEU A 98 17.49 -6.90 12.85
C LEU A 98 16.83 -7.80 11.81
N PRO A 99 15.92 -8.69 12.21
CA PRO A 99 15.23 -9.61 11.29
C PRO A 99 14.58 -8.85 10.13
N ARG A 100 14.71 -9.39 8.93
CA ARG A 100 14.10 -8.81 7.73
C ARG A 100 12.74 -9.44 7.46
N ARG A 101 11.85 -8.65 6.89
CA ARG A 101 10.50 -9.09 6.51
C ARG A 101 10.31 -8.97 5.00
N PHE A 102 9.94 -10.08 4.38
CA PHE A 102 9.66 -10.16 2.96
C PHE A 102 8.17 -10.35 2.71
N VAL A 103 7.63 -9.64 1.74
CA VAL A 103 6.28 -9.87 1.25
C VAL A 103 6.33 -10.13 -0.24
N PHE A 104 5.86 -11.29 -0.67
CA PHE A 104 5.59 -11.57 -2.08
C PHE A 104 4.13 -11.24 -2.35
N PHE A 105 3.89 -10.10 -2.99
CA PHE A 105 2.56 -9.66 -3.39
C PHE A 105 2.35 -10.01 -4.85
N LEU A 106 1.57 -11.06 -5.10
CA LEU A 106 1.41 -11.66 -6.42
C LEU A 106 0.05 -11.28 -7.00
N ASP A 107 0.03 -10.32 -7.91
CA ASP A 107 -1.14 -10.00 -8.72
C ASP A 107 -1.19 -10.91 -9.95
N GLU A 108 -1.76 -12.08 -9.76
CA GLU A 108 -1.72 -13.21 -10.70
C GLU A 108 -2.45 -12.94 -12.04
N LEU A 109 -3.15 -11.82 -12.15
CA LEU A 109 -4.14 -11.56 -13.20
C LEU A 109 -3.61 -11.54 -14.62
N ALA A 110 -2.30 -11.39 -14.79
CA ALA A 110 -1.72 -11.22 -16.10
C ALA A 110 -0.38 -11.95 -16.26
N LEU A 111 -0.14 -13.02 -15.47
CA LEU A 111 1.13 -13.76 -15.58
C LEU A 111 1.09 -14.77 -16.73
N HIS A 112 1.98 -14.60 -17.69
CA HIS A 112 2.22 -15.63 -18.70
C HIS A 112 2.67 -16.95 -18.05
N PRO A 113 2.24 -18.13 -18.51
CA PRO A 113 2.67 -19.41 -17.95
C PRO A 113 4.19 -19.58 -17.84
N SER A 114 4.97 -19.08 -18.81
CA SER A 114 6.43 -19.09 -18.76
C SER A 114 7.01 -18.22 -17.66
N SER A 115 6.42 -17.05 -17.42
CA SER A 115 6.84 -16.11 -16.36
C SER A 115 6.65 -16.71 -14.97
N ARG A 116 5.62 -17.54 -14.77
CA ARG A 116 5.33 -18.19 -13.48
C ARG A 116 6.43 -19.11 -13.02
N GLY A 117 6.90 -19.98 -13.91
CA GLY A 117 8.00 -20.89 -13.61
C GLY A 117 9.29 -20.14 -13.23
N LYS A 118 9.59 -19.06 -13.94
CA LYS A 118 10.74 -18.20 -13.64
C LYS A 118 10.57 -17.48 -12.30
N LEU A 119 9.40 -16.86 -12.06
CA LEU A 119 9.09 -16.20 -10.80
C LEU A 119 9.25 -17.14 -9.61
N LEU A 120 8.66 -18.35 -9.69
CA LEU A 120 8.78 -19.36 -8.64
C LEU A 120 10.23 -19.74 -8.39
N LYS A 121 10.98 -20.10 -9.44
CA LYS A 121 12.39 -20.50 -9.34
C LYS A 121 13.23 -19.39 -8.69
N ASN A 122 13.07 -18.16 -9.14
CA ASN A 122 13.85 -17.02 -8.66
C ASN A 122 13.48 -16.62 -7.23
N ALA A 123 12.18 -16.62 -6.88
CA ALA A 123 11.73 -16.38 -5.51
C ALA A 123 12.29 -17.40 -4.53
N LEU A 124 12.24 -18.69 -4.89
CA LEU A 124 12.82 -19.77 -4.09
C LEU A 124 14.34 -19.66 -3.97
N THR A 125 15.02 -19.27 -5.05
CA THR A 125 16.47 -19.04 -5.03
C THR A 125 16.82 -17.87 -4.10
N LEU A 126 16.11 -16.74 -4.21
CA LEU A 126 16.30 -15.59 -3.32
C LEU A 126 16.12 -15.97 -1.85
N MET A 127 15.08 -16.71 -1.53
CA MET A 127 14.80 -17.15 -0.16
C MET A 127 15.93 -18.04 0.37
N LYS A 128 16.34 -19.06 -0.40
CA LYS A 128 17.40 -19.99 0.01
C LYS A 128 18.77 -19.32 0.16
N SER A 129 19.06 -18.31 -0.68
CA SER A 129 20.37 -17.64 -0.70
C SER A 129 20.46 -16.40 0.19
N SER A 130 19.32 -15.81 0.58
CA SER A 130 19.31 -14.49 1.22
C SER A 130 18.59 -14.45 2.57
N MET A 131 17.72 -15.41 2.90
CA MET A 131 17.07 -15.45 4.22
C MET A 131 18.03 -15.95 5.29
N ARG A 132 18.10 -15.20 6.39
CA ARG A 132 18.89 -15.49 7.60
C ARG A 132 18.00 -16.03 8.71
N ALA A 133 18.62 -16.52 9.78
CA ALA A 133 17.90 -16.83 11.01
C ALA A 133 17.14 -15.58 11.51
N GLY A 134 15.88 -15.74 11.83
CA GLY A 134 14.98 -14.66 12.25
C GLY A 134 14.22 -13.95 11.12
N ASP A 135 14.69 -14.04 9.87
CA ASP A 135 13.94 -13.49 8.73
C ASP A 135 12.63 -14.24 8.51
N THR A 136 11.60 -13.50 8.07
CA THR A 136 10.29 -14.07 7.77
C THR A 136 9.76 -13.59 6.43
N ALA A 137 8.95 -14.44 5.78
CA ALA A 137 8.28 -14.06 4.54
C ALA A 137 6.79 -14.37 4.60
N ALA A 138 5.99 -13.54 3.95
CA ALA A 138 4.58 -13.73 3.70
C ALA A 138 4.30 -13.78 2.20
N VAL A 139 3.30 -14.57 1.79
CA VAL A 139 2.82 -14.63 0.40
C VAL A 139 1.38 -14.16 0.37
N VAL A 140 1.13 -13.15 -0.44
CA VAL A 140 -0.13 -12.44 -0.52
C VAL A 140 -0.60 -12.37 -1.96
N ARG A 141 -1.89 -12.59 -2.17
CA ARG A 141 -2.55 -12.35 -3.45
C ARG A 141 -3.77 -11.44 -3.25
N PRO A 142 -4.04 -10.51 -4.16
CA PRO A 142 -5.16 -9.57 -4.00
C PRO A 142 -6.54 -10.17 -4.31
N TYR A 143 -6.64 -11.47 -4.60
CA TYR A 143 -7.86 -12.13 -5.06
C TYR A 143 -8.22 -13.36 -4.25
N GLY A 144 -9.52 -13.69 -4.27
CA GLY A 144 -10.08 -14.87 -3.63
C GLY A 144 -10.52 -14.63 -2.20
N GLU A 145 -10.99 -15.69 -1.55
CA GLU A 145 -11.48 -15.63 -0.16
C GLU A 145 -10.35 -15.43 0.85
N LYS A 146 -9.13 -15.89 0.51
CA LYS A 146 -7.93 -15.73 1.33
C LYS A 146 -6.90 -14.86 0.61
N ASN A 147 -6.75 -13.63 1.05
CA ASN A 147 -5.73 -12.73 0.52
C ASN A 147 -4.31 -13.11 1.00
N VAL A 148 -4.17 -13.67 2.18
CA VAL A 148 -2.90 -14.14 2.75
C VAL A 148 -2.84 -15.66 2.57
N LEU A 149 -1.95 -16.14 1.71
CA LEU A 149 -1.74 -17.56 1.47
C LEU A 149 -0.86 -18.18 2.55
N VAL A 150 0.15 -17.46 2.99
CA VAL A 150 0.94 -17.76 4.18
C VAL A 150 1.30 -16.44 4.86
N ASP A 151 1.11 -16.38 6.16
CA ASP A 151 1.53 -15.24 6.99
C ASP A 151 3.02 -15.33 7.30
N PHE A 152 3.59 -14.28 7.89
CA PHE A 152 5.01 -14.17 8.18
C PHE A 152 5.55 -15.40 8.91
N THR A 153 6.38 -16.16 8.23
CA THR A 153 7.00 -17.37 8.73
C THR A 153 8.43 -17.49 8.23
N SER A 154 9.28 -18.17 8.98
CA SER A 154 10.61 -18.62 8.56
C SER A 154 10.59 -20.01 7.92
N ASP A 155 9.44 -20.70 7.92
CA ASP A 155 9.30 -22.02 7.32
C ASP A 155 9.33 -21.93 5.79
N GLN A 156 10.49 -22.20 5.21
CA GLN A 156 10.71 -22.17 3.76
C GLN A 156 9.80 -23.13 3.00
N LYS A 157 9.39 -24.27 3.59
CA LYS A 157 8.48 -25.22 2.93
C LYS A 157 7.07 -24.66 2.84
N ALA A 158 6.60 -23.98 3.90
CA ALA A 158 5.29 -23.31 3.90
C ALA A 158 5.25 -22.19 2.86
N ILE A 159 6.33 -21.38 2.76
CA ILE A 159 6.44 -20.30 1.77
C ILE A 159 6.50 -20.89 0.34
N GLU A 160 7.31 -21.92 0.11
CA GLU A 160 7.38 -22.61 -1.18
C GLU A 160 6.01 -23.14 -1.62
N LYS A 161 5.28 -23.80 -0.70
CA LYS A 161 3.92 -24.30 -0.97
C LYS A 161 2.95 -23.17 -1.35
N ALA A 162 3.02 -22.05 -0.63
CA ALA A 162 2.17 -20.89 -0.91
C ALA A 162 2.50 -20.24 -2.26
N LEU A 163 3.79 -20.07 -2.60
CA LEU A 163 4.23 -19.55 -3.90
C LEU A 163 3.81 -20.47 -5.05
N LYS A 164 3.97 -21.79 -4.89
CA LYS A 164 3.51 -22.78 -5.88
C LYS A 164 2.01 -22.68 -6.07
N GLY A 165 1.23 -22.71 -4.99
CA GLY A 165 -0.22 -22.57 -5.06
C GLY A 165 -0.66 -21.29 -5.75
N ALA A 166 -0.05 -20.14 -5.41
CA ALA A 166 -0.36 -18.87 -6.05
C ALA A 166 -0.08 -18.89 -7.56
N LEU A 167 1.06 -19.43 -7.98
CA LEU A 167 1.49 -19.36 -9.38
C LEU A 167 0.91 -20.51 -10.25
N GLU A 168 0.50 -21.63 -9.65
CA GLU A 168 -0.15 -22.76 -10.34
C GLU A 168 -1.65 -22.59 -10.46
N GLU A 169 -2.33 -22.08 -9.41
CA GLU A 169 -3.77 -21.77 -9.39
C GLU A 169 -4.12 -20.55 -10.26
N SER A 170 -3.47 -20.39 -11.37
CA SER A 170 -3.73 -19.29 -12.28
C SER A 170 -5.22 -19.13 -12.53
N ASN A 171 -5.74 -18.03 -12.07
CA ASN A 171 -7.12 -17.65 -12.23
C ASN A 171 -7.42 -17.34 -13.69
N THR A 172 -7.68 -18.40 -14.48
CA THR A 172 -8.27 -18.32 -15.83
C THR A 172 -9.47 -17.36 -15.84
N ARG A 173 -10.18 -17.25 -14.70
CA ARG A 173 -11.35 -16.37 -14.56
C ARG A 173 -11.05 -14.89 -14.77
N VAL A 174 -9.92 -14.38 -14.25
CA VAL A 174 -9.69 -12.92 -14.33
C VAL A 174 -9.12 -12.54 -15.67
N ASN A 175 -8.25 -13.37 -16.26
CA ASN A 175 -7.84 -13.20 -17.64
C ASN A 175 -9.05 -13.25 -18.58
N THR A 176 -9.99 -14.18 -18.31
CA THR A 176 -11.26 -14.27 -19.03
C THR A 176 -12.14 -13.03 -18.81
N GLN A 177 -12.13 -12.45 -17.59
CA GLN A 177 -12.92 -11.26 -17.29
C GLN A 177 -12.37 -10.03 -18.02
N MET A 178 -11.06 -9.76 -17.95
CA MET A 178 -10.43 -8.64 -18.66
C MET A 178 -10.60 -8.76 -20.17
N ALA A 179 -10.39 -9.97 -20.71
CA ALA A 179 -10.64 -10.25 -22.12
C ALA A 179 -12.12 -10.07 -22.50
N GLY A 180 -13.04 -10.46 -21.61
CA GLY A 180 -14.48 -10.26 -21.76
C GLY A 180 -14.87 -8.78 -21.76
N GLU A 181 -14.30 -7.98 -20.85
CA GLU A 181 -14.53 -6.53 -20.77
C GLU A 181 -14.03 -5.81 -22.04
N LEU A 182 -12.85 -6.20 -22.52
CA LEU A 182 -12.32 -5.67 -23.79
C LEU A 182 -13.17 -6.07 -24.99
N ARG A 183 -13.57 -7.32 -25.05
CA ARG A 183 -14.46 -7.82 -26.09
C ARG A 183 -15.81 -7.10 -26.09
N TRP A 184 -16.37 -6.89 -24.90
CA TRP A 184 -17.58 -6.08 -24.75
C TRP A 184 -17.39 -4.66 -25.27
N LEU A 185 -16.28 -3.99 -24.90
CA LEU A 185 -15.97 -2.65 -25.37
C LEU A 185 -15.83 -2.61 -26.91
N GLU A 186 -15.10 -3.55 -27.50
CA GLU A 186 -14.94 -3.64 -28.95
C GLU A 186 -16.29 -3.77 -29.68
N LEU A 187 -17.19 -4.63 -29.15
CA LEU A 187 -18.53 -4.80 -29.72
C LEU A 187 -19.36 -3.51 -29.57
N GLN A 188 -19.35 -2.89 -28.38
CA GLN A 188 -20.07 -1.62 -28.17
C GLN A 188 -19.57 -0.53 -29.09
N LEU A 189 -18.25 -0.39 -29.30
CA LEU A 189 -17.68 0.60 -30.21
C LEU A 189 -17.98 0.28 -31.69
N ALA A 190 -18.15 -0.99 -32.03
CA ALA A 190 -18.52 -1.40 -33.38
C ALA A 190 -20.01 -1.13 -33.68
N ASP A 191 -20.88 -1.38 -32.71
CA ASP A 191 -22.34 -1.23 -32.85
C ASP A 191 -22.79 0.22 -32.62
N SER A 192 -21.97 1.07 -31.99
CA SER A 192 -22.31 2.46 -31.71
C SER A 192 -22.35 3.31 -32.98
N THR A 193 -23.45 3.99 -33.20
CA THR A 193 -23.68 4.88 -34.34
C THR A 193 -23.41 6.35 -34.02
N THR A 194 -23.41 6.70 -32.74
CA THR A 194 -23.21 8.06 -32.27
C THR A 194 -21.97 8.19 -31.38
N ILE A 195 -21.41 9.41 -31.34
CA ILE A 195 -20.29 9.75 -30.42
C ILE A 195 -20.70 9.57 -28.98
N GLN A 196 -21.95 9.89 -28.61
CA GLN A 196 -22.48 9.74 -27.26
C GLN A 196 -22.47 8.28 -26.79
N GLU A 197 -22.89 7.34 -27.62
CA GLU A 197 -22.85 5.90 -27.34
C GLU A 197 -21.42 5.40 -27.15
N LYS A 198 -20.49 5.80 -28.03
CA LYS A 198 -19.06 5.46 -27.90
C LYS A 198 -18.48 5.99 -26.60
N ASN A 199 -18.73 7.26 -26.28
CA ASN A 199 -18.28 7.87 -25.03
C ASN A 199 -18.86 7.17 -23.80
N PHE A 200 -20.12 6.74 -23.85
CA PHE A 200 -20.76 6.01 -22.75
C PHE A 200 -20.07 4.65 -22.51
N ALA A 201 -19.81 3.88 -23.59
CA ALA A 201 -19.13 2.59 -23.49
C ALA A 201 -17.70 2.73 -22.90
N VAL A 202 -16.94 3.72 -23.39
CA VAL A 202 -15.58 4.00 -22.90
C VAL A 202 -15.58 4.41 -21.43
N ARG A 203 -16.55 5.25 -21.01
CA ARG A 203 -16.67 5.65 -19.58
C ARG A 203 -16.98 4.48 -18.68
N ILE A 204 -17.87 3.57 -19.08
CA ILE A 204 -18.17 2.35 -18.31
C ILE A 204 -16.91 1.51 -18.13
N TYR A 205 -16.19 1.26 -19.24
CA TYR A 205 -14.94 0.51 -19.18
C TYR A 205 -13.90 1.18 -18.27
N ALA A 206 -13.70 2.48 -18.44
CA ALA A 206 -12.74 3.25 -17.64
C ALA A 206 -13.10 3.24 -16.14
N ASP A 207 -14.39 3.32 -15.80
CA ASP A 207 -14.84 3.26 -14.40
C ASP A 207 -14.63 1.86 -13.78
N ILE A 208 -14.83 0.79 -14.54
CA ILE A 208 -14.50 -0.58 -14.10
C ILE A 208 -12.99 -0.72 -13.87
N ALA A 209 -12.18 -0.25 -14.82
CA ALA A 209 -10.72 -0.29 -14.72
C ALA A 209 -10.21 0.54 -13.53
N ARG A 210 -10.76 1.76 -13.31
CA ARG A 210 -10.45 2.62 -12.17
C ARG A 210 -10.68 1.92 -10.85
N ARG A 211 -11.88 1.34 -10.64
CA ARG A 211 -12.22 0.64 -9.39
C ARG A 211 -11.27 -0.53 -9.11
N ARG A 212 -10.85 -1.23 -10.16
CA ARG A 212 -9.87 -2.32 -10.03
C ARG A 212 -8.53 -1.80 -9.52
N VAL A 213 -8.04 -0.70 -10.07
CA VAL A 213 -6.79 -0.06 -9.63
C VAL A 213 -6.91 0.48 -8.22
N GLU A 214 -8.00 1.18 -7.88
CA GLU A 214 -8.28 1.67 -6.51
C GLU A 214 -8.24 0.54 -5.48
N GLN A 215 -8.90 -0.57 -5.78
CA GLN A 215 -8.90 -1.75 -4.92
C GLN A 215 -7.49 -2.30 -4.70
N ARG A 216 -6.67 -2.39 -5.77
CA ARG A 216 -5.28 -2.84 -5.68
C ARG A 216 -4.42 -1.93 -4.84
N LEU A 217 -4.47 -0.64 -5.13
CA LEU A 217 -3.72 0.36 -4.37
C LEU A 217 -4.10 0.33 -2.90
N GLY A 218 -5.39 0.18 -2.59
CA GLY A 218 -5.88 0.01 -1.22
C GLY A 218 -5.30 -1.22 -0.53
N GLN A 219 -5.20 -2.35 -1.22
CA GLN A 219 -4.62 -3.58 -0.69
C GLN A 219 -3.10 -3.48 -0.48
N ILE A 220 -2.37 -2.88 -1.44
CA ILE A 220 -0.94 -2.63 -1.30
C ILE A 220 -0.70 -1.68 -0.13
N ARG A 221 -1.47 -0.59 -0.02
CA ARG A 221 -1.41 0.35 1.09
C ARG A 221 -1.64 -0.32 2.45
N ALA A 222 -2.66 -1.17 2.55
CA ALA A 222 -2.95 -1.93 3.77
C ALA A 222 -1.80 -2.90 4.12
N MET A 223 -1.23 -3.60 3.12
CA MET A 223 -0.07 -4.48 3.34
C MET A 223 1.13 -3.71 3.85
N VAL A 224 1.46 -2.60 3.22
CA VAL A 224 2.55 -1.73 3.65
C VAL A 224 2.32 -1.17 5.05
N ALA A 225 1.09 -0.73 5.36
CA ALA A 225 0.73 -0.26 6.69
C ALA A 225 0.85 -1.36 7.75
N SER A 226 0.53 -2.61 7.40
CA SER A 226 0.67 -3.75 8.31
C SER A 226 2.12 -4.02 8.73
N LEU A 227 3.10 -3.53 7.99
CA LEU A 227 4.52 -3.63 8.31
C LEU A 227 5.02 -2.52 9.25
N ALA A 228 4.19 -1.52 9.56
CA ALA A 228 4.57 -0.34 10.33
C ALA A 228 5.20 -0.69 11.69
N ALA A 229 4.55 -1.60 12.45
CA ALA A 229 5.00 -2.02 13.77
C ALA A 229 6.18 -3.02 13.75
N SER A 230 6.70 -3.36 12.58
CA SER A 230 7.80 -4.31 12.45
C SER A 230 9.13 -3.58 12.43
N GLU A 231 10.10 -4.06 13.19
CA GLU A 231 11.47 -3.60 13.12
C GLU A 231 12.24 -4.25 11.96
N GLY A 232 13.40 -3.72 11.64
CA GLY A 232 14.30 -4.23 10.61
C GLY A 232 13.88 -3.87 9.18
N LYS A 233 14.61 -4.43 8.22
CA LYS A 233 14.40 -4.15 6.79
C LYS A 233 13.13 -4.83 6.27
N LYS A 234 12.32 -4.09 5.54
CA LYS A 234 11.03 -4.54 5.00
C LYS A 234 11.06 -4.46 3.47
N VAL A 235 10.83 -5.57 2.83
CA VAL A 235 10.88 -5.70 1.37
C VAL A 235 9.56 -6.21 0.84
N LEU A 236 8.96 -5.44 -0.06
CA LEU A 236 7.78 -5.84 -0.81
C LEU A 236 8.20 -6.16 -2.25
N VAL A 237 8.09 -7.42 -2.65
CA VAL A 237 8.22 -7.84 -4.05
C VAL A 237 6.82 -7.81 -4.67
N LEU A 238 6.55 -6.74 -5.41
CA LEU A 238 5.25 -6.50 -6.07
C LEU A 238 5.31 -7.02 -7.50
N VAL A 239 4.52 -8.04 -7.80
CA VAL A 239 4.41 -8.63 -9.14
C VAL A 239 3.03 -8.31 -9.70
N THR A 240 2.97 -7.46 -10.72
CA THR A 240 1.70 -7.07 -11.38
C THR A 240 1.92 -6.56 -12.80
N ALA A 241 0.94 -6.74 -13.67
CA ALA A 241 0.92 -6.19 -15.02
C ALA A 241 -0.32 -5.30 -15.28
N SER A 242 -1.11 -4.99 -14.24
CA SER A 242 -2.43 -4.37 -14.42
C SER A 242 -2.70 -3.16 -13.51
N LEU A 243 -1.66 -2.48 -13.04
CA LEU A 243 -1.77 -1.34 -12.12
C LEU A 243 -1.59 -0.01 -12.87
N ALA A 244 -2.57 0.37 -13.68
CA ALA A 244 -2.50 1.53 -14.55
C ALA A 244 -2.55 2.87 -13.80
N ALA A 245 -1.69 3.84 -14.17
CA ALA A 245 -1.76 5.22 -13.66
C ALA A 245 -3.00 5.96 -14.19
N HIS A 246 -3.41 5.65 -15.40
CA HIS A 246 -4.57 6.24 -16.07
C HIS A 246 -5.50 5.14 -16.58
N PRO A 247 -6.33 4.53 -15.70
CA PRO A 247 -7.20 3.42 -16.07
C PRO A 247 -8.16 3.78 -17.18
N GLY A 248 -8.24 2.91 -18.20
CA GLY A 248 -9.11 3.11 -19.36
C GLY A 248 -8.54 4.01 -20.45
N ARG A 249 -7.33 4.57 -20.29
CA ARG A 249 -6.67 5.38 -21.32
C ARG A 249 -6.64 4.68 -22.68
N GLU A 250 -6.40 3.39 -22.67
CA GLU A 250 -6.41 2.54 -23.86
C GLU A 250 -7.76 2.52 -24.57
N ALA A 251 -8.87 2.55 -23.82
CA ALA A 251 -10.21 2.56 -24.38
C ALA A 251 -10.54 3.89 -25.09
N PHE A 252 -10.09 5.01 -24.53
CA PHE A 252 -10.24 6.32 -25.15
C PHE A 252 -9.46 6.39 -26.46
N ASN A 253 -8.23 5.89 -26.48
CA ASN A 253 -7.43 5.85 -27.71
C ASN A 253 -8.05 4.94 -28.77
N LEU A 254 -8.64 3.80 -28.37
CA LEU A 254 -9.35 2.91 -29.28
C LEU A 254 -10.60 3.56 -29.86
N ALA A 255 -11.36 4.30 -29.06
CA ALA A 255 -12.54 5.04 -29.53
C ALA A 255 -12.16 6.15 -30.49
N ASP A 256 -11.08 6.88 -30.20
CA ASP A 256 -10.57 7.96 -31.06
C ASP A 256 -10.12 7.42 -32.44
N LEU A 257 -9.37 6.31 -32.46
CA LEU A 257 -8.97 5.63 -33.69
C LEU A 257 -10.18 5.19 -34.53
N LYS A 258 -11.25 4.68 -33.90
CA LYS A 258 -12.46 4.26 -34.60
C LYS A 258 -13.32 5.45 -35.06
N MET A 259 -13.23 6.59 -34.40
CA MET A 259 -13.89 7.83 -34.89
C MET A 259 -13.18 8.41 -36.11
N THR A 260 -11.85 8.40 -36.12
CA THR A 260 -11.06 8.93 -37.27
C THR A 260 -11.13 8.06 -38.50
N SER A 261 -11.47 6.78 -38.38
CA SER A 261 -11.60 5.85 -39.51
C SER A 261 -13.00 5.83 -40.17
N ASN A 262 -13.98 6.55 -39.61
CA ASN A 262 -15.32 6.67 -40.20
C ASN A 262 -15.52 8.02 -40.87
N PRO A 263 -15.57 8.09 -42.23
CA PRO A 263 -15.66 9.35 -43.00
C PRO A 263 -16.99 10.11 -42.85
N GLU A 264 -18.01 9.51 -42.21
CA GLU A 264 -19.32 10.14 -42.01
C GLU A 264 -19.43 10.87 -40.68
N VAL A 265 -18.39 10.86 -39.83
CA VAL A 265 -18.42 11.56 -38.53
C VAL A 265 -18.08 13.03 -38.74
N ASP A 266 -19.03 13.89 -38.39
CA ASP A 266 -18.84 15.35 -38.38
C ASP A 266 -17.85 15.74 -37.26
N PHE A 267 -16.64 16.12 -37.67
CA PHE A 267 -15.58 16.59 -36.74
C PHE A 267 -15.77 18.02 -36.23
N SER A 268 -16.89 18.67 -36.58
CA SER A 268 -17.15 20.07 -36.18
C SER A 268 -17.57 20.22 -34.73
N VAL A 269 -17.79 19.13 -33.99
CA VAL A 269 -18.13 19.18 -32.55
C VAL A 269 -16.87 18.90 -31.74
N PRO A 270 -16.27 19.90 -31.10
CA PRO A 270 -15.14 19.67 -30.16
C PRO A 270 -15.67 19.14 -28.82
N ASP A 271 -16.30 17.98 -28.82
CA ASP A 271 -16.53 17.27 -27.59
C ASP A 271 -15.18 16.65 -27.20
N LYS A 272 -14.46 17.35 -26.33
CA LYS A 272 -13.27 16.82 -25.69
C LYS A 272 -13.66 15.46 -25.12
N LEU A 273 -13.02 14.39 -25.64
CA LEU A 273 -13.14 13.07 -25.04
C LEU A 273 -13.02 13.23 -23.52
N PRO A 274 -13.93 12.66 -22.73
CA PRO A 274 -13.89 12.83 -21.29
C PRO A 274 -12.53 12.39 -20.78
N GLN A 275 -11.91 13.22 -19.96
CA GLN A 275 -10.61 12.97 -19.39
C GLN A 275 -10.65 11.62 -18.65
N TYR A 276 -9.75 10.70 -18.99
CA TYR A 276 -9.62 9.41 -18.31
C TYR A 276 -9.22 9.62 -16.85
N PRO A 277 -9.60 8.69 -15.93
CA PRO A 277 -9.25 8.80 -14.53
C PRO A 277 -7.74 8.89 -14.31
N ASP A 278 -7.31 9.78 -13.41
CA ASP A 278 -5.92 9.92 -12.97
C ASP A 278 -5.76 9.33 -11.57
N MET A 279 -4.94 8.28 -11.46
CA MET A 279 -4.62 7.59 -10.20
C MET A 279 -3.29 8.03 -9.58
N THR A 280 -2.60 8.99 -10.20
CA THR A 280 -1.29 9.48 -9.74
C THR A 280 -1.30 9.92 -8.26
N PRO A 281 -2.33 10.64 -7.76
CA PRO A 281 -2.38 11.03 -6.36
C PRO A 281 -2.47 9.82 -5.40
N GLN A 282 -3.25 8.81 -5.74
CA GLN A 282 -3.41 7.58 -4.93
C GLN A 282 -2.14 6.73 -4.96
N ILE A 283 -1.47 6.66 -6.11
CA ILE A 283 -0.16 5.99 -6.26
C ILE A 283 0.88 6.68 -5.39
N ALA A 284 0.91 8.02 -5.43
CA ALA A 284 1.82 8.82 -4.59
C ALA A 284 1.54 8.61 -3.10
N ASP A 285 0.27 8.47 -2.68
CA ASP A 285 -0.07 8.16 -1.28
C ASP A 285 0.44 6.79 -0.85
N VAL A 286 0.27 5.75 -1.68
CA VAL A 286 0.80 4.40 -1.40
C VAL A 286 2.33 4.44 -1.27
N ALA A 287 3.03 5.11 -2.19
CA ALA A 287 4.49 5.25 -2.14
C ALA A 287 4.94 5.97 -0.86
N ARG A 288 4.23 7.03 -0.47
CA ARG A 288 4.48 7.79 0.77
C ARG A 288 4.28 6.93 2.00
N VAL A 289 3.19 6.17 2.08
CA VAL A 289 2.93 5.24 3.20
C VAL A 289 4.03 4.17 3.25
N ALA A 290 4.49 3.65 2.11
CA ALA A 290 5.59 2.70 2.04
C ALA A 290 6.91 3.32 2.56
N ALA A 291 7.26 4.48 2.06
CA ALA A 291 8.46 5.21 2.48
C ALA A 291 8.42 5.54 3.99
N ALA A 292 7.30 6.05 4.50
CA ALA A 292 7.11 6.36 5.92
C ALA A 292 7.27 5.14 6.84
N ASN A 293 6.89 3.94 6.36
CA ASN A 293 7.04 2.69 7.10
C ASN A 293 8.39 1.98 6.84
N GLY A 294 9.28 2.59 6.06
CA GLY A 294 10.58 1.99 5.71
C GLY A 294 10.44 0.72 4.85
N VAL A 295 9.39 0.62 4.02
CA VAL A 295 9.17 -0.52 3.13
C VAL A 295 9.77 -0.21 1.77
N THR A 296 10.74 -1.01 1.32
CA THR A 296 11.31 -0.94 -0.02
C THR A 296 10.48 -1.79 -0.97
N ILE A 297 9.99 -1.19 -2.06
CA ILE A 297 9.19 -1.89 -3.08
C ILE A 297 10.05 -2.21 -4.30
N TYR A 298 10.21 -3.50 -4.59
CA TYR A 298 10.72 -3.96 -5.87
C TYR A 298 9.53 -4.37 -6.74
N ALA A 299 9.36 -3.67 -7.86
CA ALA A 299 8.21 -3.87 -8.73
C ALA A 299 8.60 -4.68 -9.98
N LEU A 300 7.91 -5.77 -10.21
CA LEU A 300 8.11 -6.66 -11.34
C LEU A 300 6.88 -6.63 -12.23
N GLN A 301 7.07 -6.25 -13.48
CA GLN A 301 6.06 -6.25 -14.53
C GLN A 301 6.34 -7.39 -15.52
N PRO A 302 5.78 -8.57 -15.31
CA PRO A 302 5.96 -9.69 -16.23
C PRO A 302 5.36 -9.41 -17.60
N ASP A 303 5.74 -10.21 -18.59
CA ASP A 303 5.12 -10.15 -19.90
C ASP A 303 3.64 -10.56 -19.83
N VAL A 304 2.79 -9.87 -20.59
CA VAL A 304 1.37 -10.18 -20.69
C VAL A 304 1.17 -11.31 -21.70
N PRO A 305 0.29 -12.30 -21.44
CA PRO A 305 -0.02 -13.35 -22.41
C PRO A 305 -0.52 -12.79 -23.74
N LEU A 306 0.00 -13.32 -24.85
CA LEU A 306 -0.43 -12.94 -26.20
C LEU A 306 -1.93 -13.23 -26.43
N GLU A 307 -2.51 -14.19 -25.69
CA GLU A 307 -3.93 -14.52 -25.75
C GLU A 307 -4.82 -13.39 -25.19
N LEU A 308 -4.30 -12.60 -24.25
CA LEU A 308 -4.95 -11.35 -23.84
C LEU A 308 -4.78 -10.27 -24.93
N ALA A 309 -3.66 -10.31 -25.66
CA ALA A 309 -3.41 -9.42 -26.78
C ALA A 309 -4.31 -9.74 -27.98
N ASN A 310 -4.88 -10.93 -28.05
CA ASN A 310 -5.73 -11.33 -29.19
C ASN A 310 -6.89 -12.23 -28.75
N PRO A 311 -7.90 -11.70 -28.03
CA PRO A 311 -8.99 -12.50 -27.46
C PRO A 311 -9.87 -13.23 -28.50
N GLY A 312 -9.66 -12.99 -29.78
CA GLY A 312 -10.37 -13.63 -30.88
C GLY A 312 -9.49 -14.45 -31.82
N GLY A 313 -8.20 -14.60 -31.54
CA GLY A 313 -7.22 -14.94 -32.57
C GLY A 313 -6.68 -16.35 -32.66
N ALA A 314 -6.83 -17.19 -31.63
CA ALA A 314 -6.03 -18.42 -31.62
C ALA A 314 -6.75 -19.71 -32.10
N SER A 315 -8.05 -19.75 -32.31
CA SER A 315 -8.66 -21.07 -32.56
C SER A 315 -9.80 -21.21 -33.55
N THR A 316 -10.28 -20.16 -34.21
CA THR A 316 -11.45 -20.35 -35.10
C THR A 316 -11.54 -19.51 -36.36
N ARG A 317 -10.50 -18.81 -36.76
CA ARG A 317 -10.49 -18.25 -38.14
C ARG A 317 -9.47 -19.01 -38.97
N PRO A 318 -9.90 -19.73 -40.03
CA PRO A 318 -8.98 -20.08 -41.09
C PRO A 318 -8.35 -18.77 -41.58
N ASN A 319 -7.04 -18.80 -41.89
CA ASN A 319 -6.26 -17.70 -42.44
C ASN A 319 -6.97 -17.03 -43.62
N LEU A 320 -8.01 -16.26 -43.36
CA LEU A 320 -8.57 -15.34 -44.31
C LEU A 320 -7.77 -14.04 -44.17
N THR A 321 -6.63 -13.99 -44.83
CA THR A 321 -5.97 -12.72 -45.15
C THR A 321 -7.04 -11.82 -45.76
N PRO A 322 -7.36 -10.65 -45.17
CA PRO A 322 -8.31 -9.75 -45.76
C PRO A 322 -7.81 -9.42 -47.18
N LEU A 323 -8.62 -9.73 -48.17
CA LEU A 323 -8.29 -9.51 -49.56
C LEU A 323 -8.88 -8.17 -49.96
N GLN A 324 -8.05 -7.25 -50.43
CA GLN A 324 -8.51 -6.03 -51.05
C GLN A 324 -8.64 -6.26 -52.55
N ILE A 325 -9.84 -6.06 -53.06
CA ILE A 325 -10.09 -6.08 -54.52
C ILE A 325 -9.77 -4.68 -55.02
N ASP A 326 -8.79 -4.58 -55.91
CA ASP A 326 -8.56 -3.36 -56.70
C ASP A 326 -9.51 -3.38 -57.88
N PRO A 327 -10.60 -2.57 -57.86
CA PRO A 327 -11.61 -2.60 -58.94
C PRO A 327 -11.07 -2.06 -60.28
N ALA A 328 -9.97 -1.28 -60.25
CA ALA A 328 -9.37 -0.72 -61.46
C ALA A 328 -8.45 -1.73 -62.17
N ARG A 329 -7.96 -2.73 -61.48
CA ARG A 329 -7.01 -3.73 -62.00
C ARG A 329 -7.53 -5.17 -61.95
N ASN A 330 -8.71 -5.37 -61.40
CA ASN A 330 -9.32 -6.68 -61.16
C ASN A 330 -8.35 -7.68 -60.50
N THR A 331 -7.51 -7.17 -59.60
CA THR A 331 -6.52 -7.97 -58.86
C THR A 331 -6.85 -8.00 -57.37
N VAL A 332 -6.67 -9.15 -56.78
CA VAL A 332 -6.83 -9.37 -55.34
C VAL A 332 -5.44 -9.27 -54.69
N ARG A 333 -5.23 -8.29 -53.82
CA ARG A 333 -4.01 -8.16 -53.06
C ARG A 333 -4.26 -8.54 -51.59
N PRO A 334 -3.35 -9.30 -50.96
CA PRO A 334 -3.36 -9.40 -49.51
C PRO A 334 -3.14 -8.00 -48.94
N LEU A 335 -3.97 -7.58 -47.99
CA LEU A 335 -3.66 -6.42 -47.18
C LEU A 335 -2.35 -6.71 -46.40
N PRO A 336 -1.43 -5.73 -46.32
CA PRO A 336 -0.30 -5.89 -45.41
C PRO A 336 -0.83 -6.23 -44.02
N PRO A 337 -0.11 -7.04 -43.24
CA PRO A 337 -0.51 -7.37 -41.88
C PRO A 337 -0.74 -6.04 -41.15
N GLN A 338 -2.01 -5.70 -40.96
CA GLN A 338 -2.37 -4.59 -40.10
C GLN A 338 -1.93 -5.06 -38.70
N HIS A 339 -0.99 -4.36 -38.11
CA HIS A 339 -0.74 -4.49 -36.67
C HIS A 339 -2.11 -4.44 -36.02
N SER A 340 -2.50 -5.51 -35.34
CA SER A 340 -3.86 -5.60 -34.84
C SER A 340 -4.04 -4.43 -33.85
N LEU A 341 -5.21 -3.81 -33.85
CA LEU A 341 -5.55 -2.76 -32.88
C LEU A 341 -5.21 -3.24 -31.43
N SER A 342 -5.24 -4.56 -31.21
CA SER A 342 -4.85 -5.23 -29.99
C SER A 342 -3.39 -4.99 -29.60
N ASP A 343 -2.41 -5.00 -30.51
CA ASP A 343 -1.00 -4.86 -30.16
C ASP A 343 -0.69 -3.45 -29.63
N ASN A 344 -1.26 -2.41 -30.24
CA ASN A 344 -1.16 -1.04 -29.76
C ASN A 344 -1.86 -0.85 -28.41
N PHE A 345 -3.00 -1.51 -28.21
CA PHE A 345 -3.79 -1.44 -26.99
C PHE A 345 -3.04 -2.01 -25.79
N PHE A 346 -2.39 -3.17 -25.95
CA PHE A 346 -1.59 -3.80 -24.89
C PHE A 346 -0.32 -3.02 -24.57
N GLY A 347 0.33 -2.46 -25.57
CA GLY A 347 1.44 -1.53 -25.37
C GLY A 347 1.04 -0.38 -24.44
N LEU A 348 -0.12 0.23 -24.68
CA LEU A 348 -0.63 1.32 -23.85
C LEU A 348 -0.94 0.89 -22.40
N ILE A 349 -1.49 -0.31 -22.17
CA ILE A 349 -1.72 -0.84 -20.81
C ILE A 349 -0.39 -1.05 -20.10
N LEU A 350 0.60 -1.64 -20.77
CA LEU A 350 1.91 -1.91 -20.19
C LEU A 350 2.65 -0.62 -19.83
N ASP A 351 2.67 0.35 -20.72
CA ASP A 351 3.33 1.64 -20.50
C ASP A 351 2.62 2.45 -19.39
N ASN A 352 1.31 2.37 -19.33
CA ASN A 352 0.49 2.99 -18.29
C ASN A 352 0.73 2.34 -16.91
N THR A 353 0.96 1.02 -16.87
CA THR A 353 1.34 0.28 -15.65
C THR A 353 2.78 0.60 -15.23
N GLN A 354 3.70 0.76 -16.17
CA GLN A 354 5.09 1.15 -15.92
C GLN A 354 5.17 2.41 -15.06
N ILE A 355 4.41 3.46 -15.41
CA ILE A 355 4.40 4.74 -14.67
C ILE A 355 4.15 4.51 -13.18
N THR A 356 3.18 3.65 -12.85
CA THR A 356 2.85 3.31 -11.47
C THR A 356 3.98 2.56 -10.77
N LEU A 357 4.48 1.51 -11.41
CA LEU A 357 5.47 0.60 -10.80
C LEU A 357 6.81 1.29 -10.60
N GLU A 358 7.23 2.09 -11.57
CA GLU A 358 8.44 2.92 -11.48
C GLU A 358 8.32 3.93 -10.33
N SER A 359 7.19 4.66 -10.24
CA SER A 359 6.94 5.61 -9.15
C SER A 359 6.94 4.94 -7.77
N LEU A 360 6.31 3.79 -7.60
CA LEU A 360 6.28 3.05 -6.33
C LEU A 360 7.68 2.57 -5.94
N ALA A 361 8.44 2.04 -6.89
CA ALA A 361 9.77 1.51 -6.64
C ALA A 361 10.77 2.64 -6.30
N GLU A 362 10.88 3.65 -7.14
CA GLU A 362 11.86 4.74 -6.96
C GLU A 362 11.65 5.51 -5.67
N LYS A 363 10.41 5.87 -5.34
CA LYS A 363 10.11 6.62 -4.12
C LYS A 363 10.42 5.86 -2.84
N THR A 364 10.52 4.54 -2.91
CA THR A 364 10.80 3.67 -1.77
C THR A 364 12.23 3.11 -1.73
N GLY A 365 13.08 3.52 -2.67
CA GLY A 365 14.47 3.07 -2.77
C GLY A 365 14.65 1.70 -3.43
N GLY A 366 13.59 1.14 -3.99
CA GLY A 366 13.63 -0.08 -4.78
C GLY A 366 13.91 0.17 -6.27
N LYS A 367 13.49 -0.77 -7.11
CA LYS A 367 13.67 -0.69 -8.56
C LYS A 367 12.53 -1.41 -9.29
N TRP A 368 12.20 -0.92 -10.47
CA TRP A 368 11.24 -1.55 -11.37
C TRP A 368 11.94 -2.37 -12.46
N TYR A 369 11.31 -3.48 -12.85
CA TYR A 369 11.81 -4.41 -13.85
C TYR A 369 10.68 -4.86 -14.77
N ARG A 370 10.95 -4.96 -16.08
CA ARG A 370 9.98 -5.36 -17.09
C ARG A 370 10.40 -6.63 -17.82
N GLY A 371 9.40 -7.43 -18.15
CA GLY A 371 9.54 -8.64 -18.96
C GLY A 371 10.20 -9.81 -18.24
N ASP A 372 10.23 -10.94 -18.91
CA ASP A 372 10.76 -12.19 -18.35
C ASP A 372 12.27 -12.13 -18.07
N GLY A 373 13.04 -11.40 -18.89
CA GLY A 373 14.46 -11.15 -18.61
C GLY A 373 14.66 -10.27 -17.38
N GLY A 374 13.77 -9.29 -17.19
CA GLY A 374 13.75 -8.42 -16.02
C GLY A 374 13.47 -9.16 -14.71
N VAL A 375 12.74 -10.27 -14.73
CA VAL A 375 12.49 -11.09 -13.52
C VAL A 375 13.80 -11.67 -12.96
N ASP A 376 14.65 -12.24 -13.81
CA ASP A 376 15.94 -12.81 -13.37
C ASP A 376 16.85 -11.71 -12.80
N ASP A 377 16.89 -10.55 -13.47
CA ASP A 377 17.67 -9.39 -13.03
C ASP A 377 17.14 -8.81 -11.71
N ALA A 378 15.81 -8.73 -11.54
CA ALA A 378 15.18 -8.26 -10.32
C ALA A 378 15.61 -9.08 -9.10
N PHE A 379 15.45 -10.38 -9.16
CA PHE A 379 15.78 -11.24 -8.02
C PHE A 379 17.27 -11.26 -7.70
N ARG A 380 18.13 -11.18 -8.72
CA ARG A 380 19.57 -11.02 -8.53
C ARG A 380 19.89 -9.68 -7.84
N GLN A 381 19.28 -8.58 -8.30
CA GLN A 381 19.48 -7.26 -7.70
C GLN A 381 18.95 -7.18 -6.28
N ILE A 382 17.75 -7.71 -6.01
CA ILE A 382 17.21 -7.80 -4.65
C ILE A 382 18.19 -8.53 -3.73
N GLY A 383 18.73 -9.67 -4.20
CA GLY A 383 19.73 -10.44 -3.44
C GLY A 383 21.00 -9.63 -3.15
N ASN A 384 21.49 -8.84 -4.10
CA ASN A 384 22.64 -7.97 -3.92
C ASN A 384 22.34 -6.83 -2.93
N ASP A 385 21.21 -6.15 -3.08
CA ASP A 385 20.77 -5.06 -2.21
C ASP A 385 20.53 -5.51 -0.75
N LEU A 386 20.21 -6.78 -0.56
CA LEU A 386 20.04 -7.38 0.77
C LEU A 386 21.37 -7.76 1.43
N ARG A 387 22.40 -8.03 0.63
CA ARG A 387 23.73 -8.44 1.11
C ARG A 387 24.68 -7.28 1.34
N SER A 388 24.48 -6.15 0.64
CA SER A 388 25.38 -5.00 0.75
C SER A 388 24.58 -3.70 0.72
N TYR A 389 24.48 -3.04 1.89
CA TYR A 389 23.85 -1.74 2.03
C TYR A 389 24.39 -1.01 3.26
N TYR A 390 24.21 0.30 3.28
CA TYR A 390 24.49 1.15 4.44
C TYR A 390 23.16 1.51 5.12
N SER A 391 23.15 1.55 6.44
CA SER A 391 22.02 2.04 7.21
C SER A 391 22.46 3.28 7.97
N ILE A 392 21.74 4.39 7.73
CA ILE A 392 22.00 5.67 8.35
C ILE A 392 20.77 6.07 9.14
N ALA A 393 20.97 6.60 10.35
CA ALA A 393 19.89 7.25 11.08
C ALA A 393 20.20 8.72 11.37
N TYR A 394 19.16 9.54 11.33
CA TYR A 394 19.21 10.93 11.79
C TYR A 394 17.93 11.25 12.59
N ARG A 395 18.00 12.32 13.40
CA ARG A 395 16.91 12.68 14.31
C ARG A 395 15.72 13.26 13.52
N ALA A 396 14.54 12.71 13.76
CA ALA A 396 13.29 13.27 13.26
C ALA A 396 12.99 14.64 13.88
N THR A 397 12.44 15.57 13.09
CA THR A 397 12.23 16.96 13.50
C THR A 397 10.78 17.30 13.87
N GLY A 398 9.83 16.35 13.75
CA GLY A 398 8.42 16.62 14.05
C GLY A 398 7.56 15.37 14.16
N ASN A 399 6.24 15.57 14.29
CA ASN A 399 5.19 14.54 14.31
C ASN A 399 3.89 15.06 13.65
N ASP A 400 4.05 15.79 12.56
CA ASP A 400 3.02 16.61 11.92
C ASP A 400 2.36 15.94 10.71
N ASP A 401 2.64 14.65 10.46
CA ASP A 401 2.15 13.90 9.30
C ASP A 401 2.53 14.51 7.94
N THR A 402 3.51 15.44 7.93
CA THR A 402 3.96 16.12 6.73
C THR A 402 5.08 15.35 6.06
N PRO A 403 4.94 14.97 4.78
CA PRO A 403 6.02 14.35 4.02
C PRO A 403 7.17 15.33 3.82
N ARG A 404 8.41 14.85 4.04
CA ARG A 404 9.64 15.61 3.82
C ARG A 404 10.50 14.88 2.81
N ARG A 405 11.00 15.61 1.83
CA ARG A 405 11.90 15.04 0.82
C ARG A 405 13.25 14.75 1.44
N VAL A 406 13.77 13.55 1.19
CA VAL A 406 15.12 13.16 1.60
C VAL A 406 15.97 12.88 0.37
N GLU A 407 17.20 13.40 0.41
CA GLU A 407 18.23 13.16 -0.58
C GLU A 407 19.53 12.79 0.14
N VAL A 408 20.20 11.75 -0.34
CA VAL A 408 21.50 11.33 0.19
C VAL A 408 22.54 11.36 -0.92
N LYS A 409 23.67 12.00 -0.64
CA LYS A 409 24.81 12.12 -1.57
C LYS A 409 26.08 11.53 -0.95
N VAL A 410 26.98 11.05 -1.79
CA VAL A 410 28.34 10.65 -1.39
C VAL A 410 29.31 11.78 -1.75
N LYS A 411 30.10 12.23 -0.77
CA LYS A 411 31.09 13.30 -0.95
C LYS A 411 32.27 12.83 -1.78
N GLY A 412 32.75 13.71 -2.67
CA GLY A 412 34.05 13.55 -3.34
C GLY A 412 34.18 12.34 -4.28
N ARG A 413 33.07 11.65 -4.59
CA ARG A 413 33.07 10.49 -5.52
C ARG A 413 31.99 10.69 -6.57
N GLU A 414 32.39 11.23 -7.72
CA GLU A 414 31.49 11.36 -8.87
C GLU A 414 31.17 9.99 -9.49
N GLY A 415 29.94 9.83 -9.99
CA GLY A 415 29.49 8.61 -10.70
C GLY A 415 28.95 7.50 -9.80
N LEU A 416 28.88 7.69 -8.47
CA LEU A 416 28.15 6.79 -7.60
C LEU A 416 26.65 7.08 -7.61
N GLN A 417 25.86 6.02 -7.63
CA GLN A 417 24.41 6.09 -7.54
C GLN A 417 23.97 5.64 -6.14
N VAL A 418 23.20 6.49 -5.47
CA VAL A 418 22.62 6.19 -4.15
C VAL A 418 21.13 5.95 -4.33
N ARG A 419 20.65 4.76 -3.96
CA ARG A 419 19.22 4.44 -3.89
C ARG A 419 18.79 4.33 -2.44
N THR A 420 17.78 5.11 -2.10
CA THR A 420 17.08 5.10 -0.81
C THR A 420 15.66 5.63 -1.02
N ARG A 421 14.83 5.55 0.00
CA ARG A 421 13.54 6.23 -0.06
C ARG A 421 13.73 7.74 -0.21
N THR A 422 12.90 8.37 -1.04
CA THR A 422 13.00 9.80 -1.36
C THR A 422 12.17 10.69 -0.44
N GLU A 423 11.34 10.09 0.41
CA GLU A 423 10.48 10.78 1.35
C GLU A 423 10.52 10.09 2.72
N VAL A 424 10.45 10.90 3.78
CA VAL A 424 10.20 10.47 5.16
C VAL A 424 8.98 11.20 5.70
N MET A 425 8.34 10.65 6.72
CA MET A 425 7.22 11.30 7.38
C MET A 425 7.20 10.89 8.85
N ASP A 426 7.13 11.90 9.71
CA ASP A 426 6.92 11.70 11.14
C ASP A 426 5.43 11.55 11.38
N LYS A 427 4.99 10.31 11.47
CA LYS A 427 3.59 10.00 11.69
C LYS A 427 3.17 10.36 13.11
N SER A 428 2.05 11.07 13.22
CA SER A 428 1.35 11.16 14.49
C SER A 428 0.84 9.79 14.94
N THR A 429 0.68 9.60 16.23
CA THR A 429 0.08 8.39 16.81
C THR A 429 -1.30 8.08 16.21
N SER A 430 -2.09 9.13 15.95
CA SER A 430 -3.40 9.00 15.31
C SER A 430 -3.30 8.40 13.91
N ARG A 431 -2.34 8.87 13.12
CA ARG A 431 -2.09 8.35 11.76
C ARG A 431 -1.60 6.91 11.79
N GLU A 432 -0.69 6.58 12.71
CA GLU A 432 -0.20 5.20 12.88
C GLU A 432 -1.35 4.24 13.20
N MET A 433 -2.19 4.59 14.19
CA MET A 433 -3.35 3.77 14.55
C MET A 433 -4.36 3.65 13.42
N SER A 434 -4.61 4.73 12.68
CA SER A 434 -5.48 4.71 11.50
C SER A 434 -4.97 3.74 10.43
N ASP A 435 -3.68 3.76 10.13
CA ASP A 435 -3.06 2.87 9.18
C ASP A 435 -3.13 1.40 9.65
N LEU A 436 -2.94 1.14 10.96
CA LEU A 436 -3.03 -0.20 11.53
C LEU A 436 -4.47 -0.75 11.54
N VAL A 437 -5.48 0.08 11.79
CA VAL A 437 -6.89 -0.31 11.67
C VAL A 437 -7.22 -0.71 10.23
N VAL A 438 -6.82 0.09 9.24
CA VAL A 438 -7.00 -0.26 7.82
C VAL A 438 -6.26 -1.56 7.48
N ALA A 439 -5.05 -1.73 7.97
CA ALA A 439 -4.27 -2.95 7.78
C ALA A 439 -4.97 -4.18 8.37
N SER A 440 -5.53 -4.08 9.57
CA SER A 440 -6.22 -5.19 10.24
C SER A 440 -7.44 -5.69 9.47
N LEU A 441 -8.12 -4.80 8.72
CA LEU A 441 -9.28 -5.16 7.91
C LEU A 441 -8.93 -6.07 6.72
N VAL A 442 -7.72 -5.92 6.17
CA VAL A 442 -7.27 -6.66 4.99
C VAL A 442 -6.38 -7.84 5.38
N TYR A 443 -5.52 -7.63 6.36
CA TYR A 443 -4.53 -8.58 6.86
C TYR A 443 -4.70 -8.75 8.38
N PRO A 444 -5.70 -9.53 8.83
CA PRO A 444 -5.96 -9.73 10.25
C PRO A 444 -4.71 -10.30 10.93
N ARG A 445 -4.09 -9.51 11.77
CA ARG A 445 -3.03 -9.96 12.66
C ARG A 445 -3.64 -10.16 14.04
N GLY A 446 -3.28 -11.23 14.70
CA GLY A 446 -3.76 -11.54 16.05
C GLY A 446 -3.21 -10.60 17.15
N VAL A 447 -2.76 -9.38 16.80
CA VAL A 447 -2.27 -8.40 17.76
C VAL A 447 -3.45 -7.79 18.50
N ASN A 448 -3.63 -8.18 19.74
CA ASN A 448 -4.66 -7.65 20.64
C ASN A 448 -4.14 -7.67 22.08
N GLU A 449 -3.10 -6.88 22.34
CA GLU A 449 -2.42 -6.82 23.65
C GLU A 449 -3.35 -6.31 24.75
N LEU A 450 -4.23 -5.35 24.40
CA LEU A 450 -5.26 -4.86 25.31
C LEU A 450 -6.43 -5.83 25.48
N GLY A 451 -6.54 -6.90 24.69
CA GLY A 451 -7.62 -7.88 24.80
C GLY A 451 -9.01 -7.30 24.49
N ILE A 452 -9.12 -6.28 23.65
CA ILE A 452 -10.40 -5.66 23.31
C ILE A 452 -11.31 -6.61 22.54
N THR A 453 -12.62 -6.40 22.69
CA THR A 453 -13.63 -7.02 21.81
C THR A 453 -14.60 -5.96 21.32
N ALA A 454 -15.25 -6.19 20.20
CA ALA A 454 -16.25 -5.29 19.66
C ALA A 454 -17.44 -6.06 19.11
N LYS A 455 -18.63 -5.48 19.19
CA LYS A 455 -19.87 -6.03 18.60
C LYS A 455 -20.70 -4.92 17.99
N ALA A 456 -21.43 -5.26 16.93
CA ALA A 456 -22.40 -4.36 16.31
C ALA A 456 -23.74 -4.46 17.02
N GLY A 457 -24.37 -3.32 17.27
CA GLY A 457 -25.75 -3.23 17.71
C GLY A 457 -26.74 -3.31 16.54
N THR A 458 -27.98 -2.95 16.79
CA THR A 458 -29.04 -2.97 15.77
C THR A 458 -28.81 -1.88 14.73
N LEU A 459 -28.75 -2.27 13.46
CA LEU A 459 -28.58 -1.37 12.34
C LEU A 459 -29.87 -0.57 12.09
N THR A 460 -29.74 0.73 11.85
CA THR A 460 -30.85 1.61 11.49
C THR A 460 -30.60 2.28 10.14
N LYS A 461 -31.62 2.30 9.29
CA LYS A 461 -31.51 2.90 7.94
C LYS A 461 -31.47 4.42 8.02
N ASN A 462 -30.52 5.04 7.31
CA ASN A 462 -30.33 6.49 7.27
C ASN A 462 -29.99 6.94 5.84
N ARG A 463 -30.95 7.52 5.12
CA ARG A 463 -30.78 8.13 3.77
C ARG A 463 -29.97 7.27 2.79
N GLY A 464 -30.34 5.97 2.66
CA GLY A 464 -29.65 5.03 1.75
C GLY A 464 -28.34 4.46 2.28
N ARG A 465 -27.98 4.77 3.53
CA ARG A 465 -26.89 4.16 4.30
C ARG A 465 -27.43 3.54 5.58
N PHE A 466 -26.56 2.96 6.37
CA PHE A 466 -26.95 2.36 7.65
C PHE A 466 -26.10 2.95 8.78
N ASN A 467 -26.76 3.31 9.87
CA ASN A 467 -26.12 3.61 11.13
C ASN A 467 -25.89 2.30 11.88
N VAL A 468 -24.65 2.03 12.28
CA VAL A 468 -24.20 0.84 12.99
C VAL A 468 -23.63 1.25 14.33
N PRO A 469 -24.35 1.07 15.45
CA PRO A 469 -23.75 1.23 16.76
C PRO A 469 -22.69 0.15 16.96
N VAL A 470 -21.46 0.53 17.24
CA VAL A 470 -20.35 -0.38 17.56
C VAL A 470 -19.99 -0.21 19.03
N GLU A 471 -20.27 -1.24 19.81
CA GLU A 471 -19.86 -1.32 21.21
C GLU A 471 -18.49 -1.97 21.28
N THR A 472 -17.52 -1.26 21.86
CA THR A 472 -16.15 -1.71 22.11
C THR A 472 -15.99 -1.97 23.59
N LEU A 473 -15.54 -3.16 23.94
CA LEU A 473 -15.28 -3.60 25.32
C LEU A 473 -13.79 -3.59 25.56
N ILE A 474 -13.35 -2.81 26.54
CA ILE A 474 -11.93 -2.60 26.86
C ILE A 474 -11.67 -3.10 28.27
N PRO A 475 -10.85 -4.14 28.47
CA PRO A 475 -10.46 -4.60 29.82
C PRO A 475 -9.76 -3.50 30.59
N MET A 476 -10.32 -3.12 31.74
CA MET A 476 -9.80 -1.98 32.52
C MET A 476 -8.46 -2.31 33.20
N ASP A 477 -8.21 -3.58 33.51
CA ASP A 477 -6.96 -4.07 34.07
C ASP A 477 -5.78 -4.06 33.08
N LYS A 478 -6.04 -3.82 31.79
CA LYS A 478 -5.03 -3.66 30.76
C LYS A 478 -4.67 -2.21 30.46
N LEU A 479 -5.47 -1.26 30.97
CA LEU A 479 -5.20 0.16 30.83
C LEU A 479 -4.23 0.64 31.93
N THR A 480 -3.38 1.60 31.57
CA THR A 480 -2.40 2.19 32.48
C THR A 480 -2.99 3.38 33.20
N PHE A 481 -3.22 3.24 34.50
CA PHE A 481 -3.71 4.31 35.35
C PHE A 481 -2.55 5.00 36.09
N LEU A 482 -2.43 6.30 35.90
CA LEU A 482 -1.43 7.13 36.59
C LEU A 482 -2.06 7.91 37.74
N PRO A 483 -1.37 8.01 38.92
CA PRO A 483 -1.84 8.85 40.01
C PRO A 483 -1.81 10.33 39.63
N ALA A 484 -2.82 11.07 40.01
CA ALA A 484 -2.93 12.52 39.77
C ALA A 484 -2.93 13.31 41.08
N ALA A 485 -2.75 14.63 40.97
CA ALA A 485 -2.68 15.53 42.11
C ALA A 485 -4.00 15.62 42.91
N ASP A 486 -5.12 15.21 42.32
CA ASP A 486 -6.43 15.13 42.97
C ASP A 486 -6.62 13.86 43.82
N GLY A 487 -5.60 13.02 43.96
CA GLY A 487 -5.62 11.77 44.69
C GLY A 487 -6.37 10.63 43.98
N LYS A 488 -6.73 10.82 42.73
CA LYS A 488 -7.35 9.81 41.85
C LYS A 488 -6.35 9.24 40.87
N TYR A 489 -6.80 8.27 40.10
CA TYR A 489 -6.03 7.62 39.06
C TYR A 489 -6.68 7.88 37.71
N HIS A 490 -5.88 8.29 36.73
CA HIS A 490 -6.34 8.62 35.37
C HIS A 490 -5.72 7.69 34.36
N ALA A 491 -6.53 7.19 33.45
CA ALA A 491 -6.12 6.53 32.21
C ALA A 491 -6.68 7.26 31.01
N ALA A 492 -5.91 7.35 29.93
CA ALA A 492 -6.35 7.94 28.67
C ALA A 492 -6.09 6.97 27.52
N PHE A 493 -7.06 6.83 26.64
CA PHE A 493 -6.94 5.97 25.45
C PHE A 493 -7.65 6.60 24.25
N SER A 494 -7.29 6.15 23.04
CA SER A 494 -7.97 6.50 21.80
C SER A 494 -8.60 5.26 21.19
N VAL A 495 -9.80 5.44 20.61
CA VAL A 495 -10.51 4.41 19.84
C VAL A 495 -10.57 4.85 18.39
N HIS A 496 -10.15 3.98 17.49
CA HIS A 496 -10.09 4.22 16.05
C HIS A 496 -10.99 3.23 15.34
N TYR A 497 -11.76 3.73 14.37
CA TYR A 497 -12.66 2.93 13.56
C TYR A 497 -12.33 3.11 12.09
N GLY A 498 -12.40 2.02 11.32
CA GLY A 498 -12.34 2.00 9.87
C GLY A 498 -13.31 0.96 9.34
N ALA A 499 -13.74 1.11 8.10
CA ALA A 499 -14.61 0.13 7.46
C ALA A 499 -14.18 -0.13 6.02
N ILE A 500 -14.45 -1.34 5.54
CA ILE A 500 -14.27 -1.75 4.16
C ILE A 500 -15.54 -2.45 3.65
N GLY A 501 -16.08 -1.96 2.54
CA GLY A 501 -17.24 -2.54 1.87
C GLY A 501 -16.90 -3.73 0.97
N GLU A 502 -17.91 -4.37 0.39
CA GLU A 502 -17.75 -5.50 -0.55
C GLU A 502 -16.89 -5.17 -1.77
N ARG A 503 -16.89 -3.91 -2.20
CA ARG A 503 -16.12 -3.42 -3.34
C ARG A 503 -14.68 -3.04 -2.97
N ALA A 504 -14.25 -3.39 -1.74
CA ALA A 504 -12.98 -3.02 -1.14
C ALA A 504 -12.73 -1.49 -1.09
N ASP A 505 -13.81 -0.72 -1.01
CA ASP A 505 -13.80 0.71 -0.75
C ASP A 505 -13.60 0.94 0.75
N PHE A 506 -12.52 1.64 1.09
CA PHE A 506 -12.19 1.99 2.46
C PHE A 506 -12.90 3.28 2.89
N SER A 507 -13.48 3.26 4.09
CA SER A 507 -13.93 4.50 4.72
C SER A 507 -12.75 5.30 5.27
N ALA A 508 -12.93 6.61 5.42
CA ALA A 508 -12.04 7.39 6.27
C ALA A 508 -12.07 6.84 7.71
N THR A 509 -10.91 6.80 8.36
CA THR A 509 -10.82 6.39 9.76
C THR A 509 -11.34 7.50 10.68
N GLN A 510 -11.95 7.11 11.79
CA GLN A 510 -12.44 8.02 12.81
C GLN A 510 -11.70 7.76 14.12
N GLU A 511 -11.26 8.81 14.79
CA GLU A 511 -10.65 8.76 16.13
C GLU A 511 -11.58 9.34 17.17
N ARG A 512 -11.60 8.74 18.35
CA ARG A 512 -12.25 9.25 19.55
C ARG A 512 -11.32 9.05 20.74
N ARG A 513 -11.02 10.11 21.48
CA ARG A 513 -10.22 10.06 22.71
C ARG A 513 -11.12 10.03 23.93
N GLN A 514 -10.76 9.22 24.89
CA GLN A 514 -11.46 9.03 26.15
C GLN A 514 -10.49 9.09 27.32
N ALA A 515 -10.98 9.58 28.44
CA ALA A 515 -10.27 9.54 29.71
C ALA A 515 -11.17 8.89 30.76
N ILE A 516 -10.57 8.05 31.61
CA ILE A 516 -11.24 7.41 32.75
C ILE A 516 -10.56 7.90 34.01
N THR A 517 -11.37 8.26 35.00
CA THR A 517 -10.89 8.63 36.35
C THR A 517 -11.49 7.67 37.36
N ILE A 518 -10.65 7.09 38.20
CA ILE A 518 -11.05 6.14 39.25
C ILE A 518 -10.39 6.48 40.58
N THR A 519 -10.96 5.99 41.64
CA THR A 519 -10.39 6.10 43.00
C THR A 519 -9.34 5.00 43.24
N ALA A 520 -8.55 5.16 44.30
CA ALA A 520 -7.56 4.15 44.72
C ALA A 520 -8.20 2.79 45.06
N ASP A 521 -9.44 2.79 45.58
CA ASP A 521 -10.15 1.56 45.91
C ASP A 521 -10.70 0.86 44.68
N GLU A 522 -11.20 1.62 43.71
CA GLU A 522 -11.62 1.08 42.41
C GLU A 522 -10.45 0.45 41.63
N LEU A 523 -9.25 1.06 41.73
CA LEU A 523 -8.03 0.52 41.11
C LEU A 523 -7.72 -0.91 41.57
N LYS A 524 -7.95 -1.21 42.85
CA LYS A 524 -7.72 -2.55 43.42
C LYS A 524 -8.67 -3.63 42.89
N THR A 525 -9.77 -3.21 42.25
CA THR A 525 -10.87 -4.10 41.82
C THR A 525 -11.10 -4.09 40.30
N LEU A 526 -10.07 -3.74 39.51
CA LEU A 526 -10.20 -3.66 38.07
C LEU A 526 -10.26 -5.01 37.36
N ALA A 527 -9.71 -6.06 37.97
CA ALA A 527 -9.66 -7.39 37.33
C ALA A 527 -11.06 -7.86 36.90
N GLY A 528 -11.20 -8.18 35.62
CA GLY A 528 -12.45 -8.63 35.00
C GLY A 528 -13.48 -7.53 34.73
N LYS A 529 -13.20 -6.27 35.08
CA LYS A 529 -14.06 -5.14 34.68
C LYS A 529 -13.73 -4.68 33.27
N GLN A 530 -14.77 -4.29 32.55
CA GLN A 530 -14.66 -3.76 31.19
C GLN A 530 -15.23 -2.35 31.11
N PHE A 531 -14.54 -1.51 30.36
CA PHE A 531 -15.08 -0.21 29.95
C PHE A 531 -15.86 -0.41 28.64
N HIS A 532 -17.12 0.03 28.63
CA HIS A 532 -18.01 -0.05 27.48
C HIS A 532 -18.01 1.27 26.75
N TYR A 533 -17.56 1.27 25.50
CA TYR A 533 -17.56 2.44 24.66
C TYR A 533 -18.35 2.19 23.37
N THR A 534 -19.40 2.99 23.13
CA THR A 534 -20.23 2.86 21.93
C THR A 534 -20.03 4.06 21.01
N SER A 535 -19.87 3.80 19.73
CA SER A 535 -19.78 4.81 18.68
C SER A 535 -20.66 4.41 17.50
N ASP A 536 -21.37 5.39 16.92
CA ASP A 536 -22.19 5.19 15.74
C ASP A 536 -21.36 5.39 14.46
N LEU A 537 -21.36 4.38 13.59
CA LEU A 537 -20.68 4.42 12.30
C LEU A 537 -21.71 4.41 11.16
N ILE A 538 -21.47 5.22 10.13
CA ILE A 538 -22.32 5.24 8.94
C ILE A 538 -21.63 4.39 7.86
N VAL A 539 -22.30 3.33 7.44
CA VAL A 539 -21.80 2.39 6.43
C VAL A 539 -22.70 2.33 5.20
N ALA A 540 -22.14 1.92 4.07
CA ALA A 540 -22.89 1.67 2.84
C ALA A 540 -23.73 0.37 2.95
N THR A 541 -24.69 0.20 2.04
CA THR A 541 -25.45 -1.04 1.89
C THR A 541 -24.53 -2.16 1.42
N GLY A 542 -24.77 -3.39 1.91
CA GLY A 542 -24.00 -4.59 1.56
C GLY A 542 -23.29 -5.18 2.76
N ARG A 543 -22.36 -6.08 2.50
CA ARG A 543 -21.47 -6.65 3.50
C ARG A 543 -20.35 -5.68 3.81
N VAL A 544 -20.18 -5.32 5.07
CA VAL A 544 -19.16 -4.36 5.53
C VAL A 544 -18.36 -4.99 6.66
N ARG A 545 -17.04 -4.96 6.55
CA ARG A 545 -16.14 -5.28 7.67
C ARG A 545 -15.76 -3.97 8.37
N ILE A 546 -15.84 -3.97 9.69
CA ILE A 546 -15.49 -2.84 10.55
C ILE A 546 -14.29 -3.24 11.39
N GLY A 547 -13.23 -2.45 11.33
CA GLY A 547 -12.05 -2.57 12.19
C GLY A 547 -12.14 -1.58 13.34
N VAL A 548 -11.84 -2.06 14.52
CA VAL A 548 -11.72 -1.27 15.75
C VAL A 548 -10.31 -1.42 16.28
N GLY A 549 -9.65 -0.30 16.54
CA GLY A 549 -8.35 -0.24 17.20
C GLY A 549 -8.42 0.61 18.46
N VAL A 550 -7.83 0.15 19.54
CA VAL A 550 -7.70 0.91 20.78
C VAL A 550 -6.24 1.05 21.13
N LEU A 551 -5.83 2.24 21.53
CA LEU A 551 -4.48 2.54 22.00
C LEU A 551 -4.54 3.16 23.40
N ASP A 552 -3.87 2.57 24.36
CA ASP A 552 -3.56 3.21 25.63
C ASP A 552 -2.50 4.30 25.41
N LEU A 553 -2.84 5.55 25.68
CA LEU A 553 -1.97 6.69 25.39
C LEU A 553 -0.75 6.76 26.35
N THR A 554 -0.79 6.03 27.45
CA THR A 554 0.28 5.99 28.45
C THR A 554 1.27 4.86 28.18
N SER A 555 0.80 3.60 28.13
CA SER A 555 1.66 2.43 27.90
C SER A 555 1.99 2.19 26.43
N ARG A 556 1.25 2.80 25.52
CA ARG A 556 1.33 2.57 24.07
C ARG A 556 0.91 1.15 23.64
N LEU A 557 0.35 0.37 24.54
CA LEU A 557 -0.25 -0.92 24.19
C LEU A 557 -1.47 -0.71 23.31
N SER A 558 -1.64 -1.58 22.33
CA SER A 558 -2.75 -1.51 21.39
C SER A 558 -3.52 -2.83 21.31
N GLY A 559 -4.76 -2.75 20.85
CA GLY A 559 -5.58 -3.92 20.57
C GLY A 559 -6.43 -3.68 19.34
N PHE A 560 -6.67 -4.74 18.54
CA PHE A 560 -7.48 -4.68 17.33
C PHE A 560 -8.54 -5.77 17.34
N HIS A 561 -9.74 -5.41 16.89
CA HIS A 561 -10.84 -6.33 16.69
C HIS A 561 -11.61 -6.01 15.42
N ASN A 562 -11.91 -7.04 14.63
CA ASN A 562 -12.67 -6.87 13.39
C ASN A 562 -14.02 -7.57 13.53
N LEU A 563 -15.06 -6.94 13.01
CA LEU A 563 -16.41 -7.49 12.95
C LEU A 563 -17.00 -7.33 11.54
N GLU A 564 -17.95 -8.17 11.21
CA GLU A 564 -18.65 -8.11 9.93
C GLU A 564 -20.13 -7.83 10.16
N VAL A 565 -20.69 -6.91 9.37
CA VAL A 565 -22.11 -6.57 9.39
C VAL A 565 -22.70 -6.68 7.98
N LEU A 566 -23.98 -7.05 7.92
CA LEU A 566 -24.73 -7.11 6.67
C LEU A 566 -25.80 -6.01 6.70
N ALA A 567 -25.53 -4.90 6.02
CA ALA A 567 -26.40 -3.73 5.93
C ALA A 567 -27.38 -3.91 4.75
N LYS A 568 -28.62 -4.34 5.04
CA LYS A 568 -29.66 -4.63 4.03
C LYS A 568 -30.88 -3.74 4.19
#